data_a2fdfb86f79c55d4dd84267c4a53e6cd
#
_entry.id   a2fdfb86f79c55d4dd84267c4a53e6cd
#
_cell.length_a   1.000
_cell.length_b   1.000
_cell.length_c   1.000
_cell.angle_alpha   90.00
_cell.angle_beta   90.00
_cell.angle_gamma   90.00
#
_symmetry.space_group_name_H-M   'P 1'
#
loop_
_entity.id
_entity.type
_entity.pdbx_description
1 polymer ?
#
loop_
_entity_poly.entity_id
_entity_poly.type
_entity_poly.pdbx_seq_one_letter_code
_entity_poly.pdbx_strand_id
1 'polypeptide(L)'
;MRMEILIPRTDIEIETAYLRLSTAHSLGCDTETSGLSSRTGKLFSIQFSDGDLSVLLPLSEGVGLGPLAMLLADREVTKIFHNAKFDLDFLNAAGIATANIFDTMLAEKILTR
;
A
#
# COMPACT_ATOMS: atom_id res chain seq x y z
N MET A 1 21.84 8.33 -0.59
CA MET A 1 21.24 7.25 0.23
C MET A 1 20.55 6.26 -0.67
N ARG A 2 20.76 4.98 -0.44
CA ARG A 2 20.16 3.93 -1.29
C ARG A 2 18.92 3.37 -0.62
N MET A 3 17.78 3.35 -1.35
CA MET A 3 16.57 2.71 -0.86
C MET A 3 16.74 1.19 -0.90
N GLU A 4 16.40 0.54 0.18
CA GLU A 4 16.35 -0.92 0.25
C GLU A 4 14.99 -1.40 -0.28
N ILE A 5 14.98 -2.51 -1.02
CA ILE A 5 13.77 -3.09 -1.58
C ILE A 5 13.62 -4.51 -1.06
N LEU A 6 12.45 -4.83 -0.49
CA LEU A 6 12.09 -6.18 -0.05
C LEU A 6 10.89 -6.66 -0.84
N ILE A 7 10.95 -7.92 -1.26
CA ILE A 7 9.83 -8.60 -1.92
C ILE A 7 9.52 -9.85 -1.09
N PRO A 8 8.77 -9.71 0.00
CA PRO A 8 8.52 -10.84 0.91
C PRO A 8 7.59 -11.87 0.27
N ARG A 9 7.94 -13.14 0.41
CA ARG A 9 7.15 -14.28 -0.10
C ARG A 9 6.82 -15.31 0.97
N THR A 10 7.42 -15.19 2.15
CA THR A 10 7.17 -16.09 3.28
C THR A 10 6.58 -15.32 4.45
N ASP A 11 5.93 -16.02 5.36
CA ASP A 11 5.34 -15.40 6.55
C ASP A 11 6.39 -14.67 7.38
N ILE A 12 7.59 -15.24 7.51
CA ILE A 12 8.69 -14.62 8.26
C ILE A 12 9.15 -13.33 7.57
N GLU A 13 9.27 -13.35 6.25
CA GLU A 13 9.66 -12.16 5.50
C GLU A 13 8.62 -11.06 5.58
N ILE A 14 7.33 -11.42 5.56
CA ILE A 14 6.22 -10.45 5.70
C ILE A 14 6.25 -9.84 7.10
N GLU A 15 6.46 -10.64 8.13
CA GLU A 15 6.55 -10.13 9.49
C GLU A 15 7.75 -9.20 9.66
N THR A 16 8.89 -9.56 9.09
CA THR A 16 10.09 -8.70 9.11
C THR A 16 9.80 -7.36 8.44
N ALA A 17 9.15 -7.36 7.29
CA ALA A 17 8.75 -6.14 6.59
C ALA A 17 7.82 -5.30 7.46
N TYR A 18 6.84 -5.93 8.09
CA TYR A 18 5.91 -5.24 8.98
C TYR A 18 6.65 -4.55 10.14
N LEU A 19 7.54 -5.27 10.82
CA LEU A 19 8.26 -4.71 11.94
C LEU A 19 9.11 -3.50 11.54
N ARG A 20 9.73 -3.57 10.37
CA ARG A 20 10.55 -2.46 9.87
C ARG A 20 9.72 -1.23 9.49
N LEU A 21 8.49 -1.42 9.00
CA LEU A 21 7.61 -0.32 8.62
C LEU A 21 6.76 0.20 9.78
N SER A 22 6.66 -0.56 10.87
CA SER A 22 5.70 -0.29 11.95
C SER A 22 5.96 0.98 12.74
N THR A 23 7.17 1.54 12.65
CA THR A 23 7.53 2.80 13.33
C THR A 23 7.26 4.03 12.48
N ALA A 24 6.84 3.87 11.24
CA ALA A 24 6.58 4.99 10.35
C ALA A 24 5.29 5.71 10.73
N HIS A 25 5.31 7.04 10.67
CA HIS A 25 4.11 7.87 10.85
C HIS A 25 3.34 8.01 9.54
N SER A 26 4.02 7.83 8.42
CA SER A 26 3.40 7.86 7.09
C SER A 26 4.07 6.85 6.18
N LEU A 27 3.29 6.29 5.27
CA LEU A 27 3.76 5.32 4.28
C LEU A 27 3.26 5.74 2.89
N GLY A 28 4.16 5.82 1.94
CA GLY A 28 3.77 5.88 0.54
C GLY A 28 3.19 4.53 0.15
N CYS A 29 2.05 4.53 -0.53
CA CYS A 29 1.38 3.30 -0.94
C CYS A 29 1.01 3.37 -2.42
N ASP A 30 1.12 2.22 -3.09
CA ASP A 30 0.76 2.10 -4.48
C ASP A 30 0.25 0.68 -4.75
N THR A 31 -0.60 0.53 -5.75
CA THR A 31 -1.10 -0.77 -6.18
C THR A 31 -0.85 -0.97 -7.66
N GLU A 32 -0.66 -2.23 -8.07
CA GLU A 32 -0.73 -2.63 -9.45
C GLU A 32 -1.90 -3.57 -9.65
N THR A 33 -2.63 -3.36 -10.74
CA THR A 33 -3.89 -4.06 -11.00
C THR A 33 -3.94 -4.53 -12.44
N SER A 34 -4.80 -5.52 -12.70
CA SER A 34 -5.18 -5.89 -14.05
C SER A 34 -6.45 -5.12 -14.41
N GLY A 35 -6.37 -4.28 -15.44
CA GLY A 35 -7.52 -3.51 -15.90
C GLY A 35 -7.78 -2.27 -15.06
N LEU A 36 -8.81 -1.54 -15.43
CA LEU A 36 -9.12 -0.21 -14.88
C LEU A 36 -10.29 -0.24 -13.90
N SER A 37 -11.03 -1.36 -13.81
CA SER A 37 -12.20 -1.49 -12.96
C SER A 37 -12.00 -2.54 -11.89
N SER A 38 -12.28 -2.18 -10.63
CA SER A 38 -12.24 -3.12 -9.51
C SER A 38 -13.31 -4.21 -9.60
N ARG A 39 -14.31 -4.04 -10.48
CA ARG A 39 -15.38 -5.02 -10.67
C ARG A 39 -14.92 -6.23 -11.48
N THR A 40 -14.00 -6.03 -12.42
CA THR A 40 -13.54 -7.08 -13.33
C THR A 40 -12.03 -7.31 -13.26
N GLY A 41 -11.29 -6.35 -12.71
CA GLY A 41 -9.85 -6.46 -12.55
C GLY A 41 -9.44 -7.10 -11.25
N LYS A 42 -8.15 -7.37 -11.12
CA LYS A 42 -7.56 -7.97 -9.92
C LYS A 42 -6.44 -7.10 -9.39
N LEU A 43 -6.27 -7.13 -8.08
CA LEU A 43 -5.15 -6.51 -7.41
C LEU A 43 -3.93 -7.42 -7.52
N PHE A 44 -2.90 -6.99 -8.26
CA PHE A 44 -1.69 -7.79 -8.49
C PHE A 44 -0.64 -7.61 -7.40
N SER A 45 -0.41 -6.38 -6.99
CA SER A 45 0.59 -6.09 -5.96
C SER A 45 0.23 -4.85 -5.20
N ILE A 46 0.80 -4.75 -4.01
CA ILE A 46 0.75 -3.53 -3.22
C ILE A 46 2.16 -3.20 -2.75
N GLN A 47 2.50 -1.92 -2.78
CA GLN A 47 3.80 -1.42 -2.39
C GLN A 47 3.66 -0.44 -1.24
N PHE A 48 4.57 -0.56 -0.27
CA PHE A 48 4.67 0.34 0.87
C PHE A 48 6.08 0.93 0.92
N SER A 49 6.20 2.20 1.27
CA SER A 49 7.52 2.82 1.42
C SER A 49 7.51 3.82 2.57
N ASP A 50 8.55 3.76 3.41
CA ASP A 50 8.79 4.76 4.46
C ASP A 50 9.87 5.78 4.08
N GLY A 51 10.40 5.71 2.85
CA GLY A 51 11.48 6.55 2.37
C GLY A 51 12.84 5.86 2.36
N ASP A 52 13.08 4.90 3.25
CA ASP A 52 14.32 4.13 3.33
C ASP A 52 14.14 2.70 2.84
N LEU A 53 12.97 2.14 3.10
CA LEU A 53 12.59 0.78 2.71
C LEU A 53 11.35 0.82 1.84
N SER A 54 11.40 0.08 0.74
CA SER A 54 10.23 -0.18 -0.11
C SER A 54 9.92 -1.68 -0.06
N VAL A 55 8.67 -2.01 0.26
CA VAL A 55 8.18 -3.38 0.34
C VAL A 55 7.18 -3.59 -0.79
N LEU A 56 7.49 -4.52 -1.69
CA LEU A 56 6.58 -4.92 -2.78
C LEU A 56 6.01 -6.29 -2.45
N LEU A 57 4.70 -6.35 -2.27
CA LEU A 57 3.99 -7.58 -1.92
C LEU A 57 3.31 -8.15 -3.16
N PRO A 58 3.78 -9.32 -3.66
CA PRO A 58 3.25 -9.89 -4.92
C PRO A 58 1.99 -10.72 -4.66
N LEU A 59 0.85 -10.06 -4.51
CA LEU A 59 -0.43 -10.71 -4.24
C LEU A 59 -0.83 -11.70 -5.34
N SER A 60 -0.46 -11.41 -6.59
CA SER A 60 -0.75 -12.31 -7.73
C SER A 60 -0.04 -13.67 -7.64
N GLU A 61 1.01 -13.77 -6.81
CA GLU A 61 1.74 -15.01 -6.57
C GLU A 61 1.18 -15.79 -5.38
N GLY A 62 0.02 -15.37 -4.84
CA GLY A 62 -0.61 -16.04 -3.71
C GLY A 62 -0.11 -15.57 -2.34
N VAL A 63 0.71 -14.53 -2.31
CA VAL A 63 1.21 -13.94 -1.05
C VAL A 63 0.13 -13.06 -0.45
N GLY A 64 -0.20 -13.26 0.83
CA GLY A 64 -1.16 -12.42 1.54
C GLY A 64 -0.47 -11.26 2.25
N LEU A 65 -1.28 -10.30 2.71
CA LEU A 65 -0.76 -9.15 3.44
C LEU A 65 -0.24 -9.52 4.84
N GLY A 66 -0.84 -10.53 5.49
CA GLY A 66 -0.50 -10.82 6.86
C GLY A 66 -0.63 -9.58 7.75
N PRO A 67 0.35 -9.33 8.66
CA PRO A 67 0.30 -8.17 9.56
C PRO A 67 0.41 -6.83 8.83
N LEU A 68 0.85 -6.78 7.56
CA LEU A 68 0.89 -5.53 6.80
C LEU A 68 -0.50 -4.92 6.63
N ALA A 69 -1.55 -5.72 6.66
CA ALA A 69 -2.92 -5.23 6.64
C ALA A 69 -3.22 -4.29 7.82
N MET A 70 -2.57 -4.50 8.95
CA MET A 70 -2.73 -3.65 10.13
C MET A 70 -2.23 -2.22 9.89
N LEU A 71 -1.18 -2.06 9.09
CA LEU A 71 -0.65 -0.74 8.75
C LEU A 71 -1.66 0.05 7.90
N LEU A 72 -2.34 -0.62 6.98
CA LEU A 72 -3.35 0.02 6.15
C LEU A 72 -4.55 0.48 6.98
N ALA A 73 -4.95 -0.32 7.96
CA ALA A 73 -6.10 -0.04 8.81
C ALA A 73 -5.77 0.90 9.98
N ASP A 74 -4.50 1.13 10.28
CA ASP A 74 -4.06 1.90 11.44
C ASP A 74 -4.31 3.41 11.21
N ARG A 75 -5.14 3.99 12.08
CA ARG A 75 -5.48 5.43 12.01
C ARG A 75 -4.30 6.34 12.36
N GLU A 76 -3.29 5.81 13.05
CA GLU A 76 -2.10 6.58 13.45
C GLU A 76 -1.06 6.65 12.33
N VAL A 77 -1.23 5.88 11.28
CA VAL A 77 -0.32 5.86 10.14
C VAL A 77 -1.03 6.47 8.93
N THR A 78 -0.49 7.56 8.41
CA THR A 78 -1.02 8.17 7.19
C THR A 78 -0.55 7.37 5.98
N LYS A 79 -1.50 6.94 5.14
CA LYS A 79 -1.18 6.26 3.88
C LYS A 79 -1.31 7.28 2.75
N ILE A 80 -0.22 7.47 2.03
CA ILE A 80 -0.10 8.46 0.97
C ILE A 80 -0.22 7.75 -0.37
N PHE A 81 -1.29 8.08 -1.11
CA PHE A 81 -1.54 7.57 -2.45
C PHE A 81 -1.53 8.70 -3.47
N HIS A 82 -1.29 8.37 -4.72
CA HIS A 82 -1.55 9.27 -5.84
C HIS A 82 -2.76 8.74 -6.61
N ASN A 83 -3.87 9.47 -6.63
CA ASN A 83 -5.18 9.02 -7.11
C ASN A 83 -5.73 7.88 -6.23
N ALA A 84 -5.91 8.18 -4.96
CA ALA A 84 -6.30 7.22 -3.94
C ALA A 84 -7.61 6.48 -4.26
N LYS A 85 -8.56 7.14 -4.91
CA LYS A 85 -9.85 6.52 -5.23
C LYS A 85 -9.67 5.24 -6.05
N PHE A 86 -8.76 5.25 -7.02
CA PHE A 86 -8.48 4.07 -7.86
C PHE A 86 -7.95 2.91 -7.00
N ASP A 87 -6.93 3.18 -6.19
CA ASP A 87 -6.32 2.14 -5.33
C ASP A 87 -7.31 1.63 -4.29
N LEU A 88 -8.06 2.55 -3.66
CA LEU A 88 -9.02 2.19 -2.62
C LEU A 88 -10.16 1.32 -3.16
N ASP A 89 -10.61 1.57 -4.38
CA ASP A 89 -11.65 0.72 -5.01
C ASP A 89 -11.16 -0.72 -5.13
N PHE A 90 -9.91 -0.94 -5.55
CA PHE A 90 -9.34 -2.29 -5.64
C PHE A 90 -9.09 -2.91 -4.25
N LEU A 91 -8.57 -2.14 -3.30
CA LEU A 91 -8.34 -2.60 -1.94
C LEU A 91 -9.66 -2.99 -1.27
N ASN A 92 -10.67 -2.16 -1.41
CA ASN A 92 -12.00 -2.41 -0.86
C ASN A 92 -12.64 -3.67 -1.47
N ALA A 93 -12.53 -3.82 -2.80
CA ALA A 93 -13.03 -5.00 -3.49
C ALA A 93 -12.33 -6.28 -3.03
N ALA A 94 -11.08 -6.19 -2.61
CA ALA A 94 -10.32 -7.31 -2.06
C ALA A 94 -10.58 -7.53 -0.56
N GLY A 95 -11.44 -6.75 0.07
CA GLY A 95 -11.75 -6.86 1.49
C GLY A 95 -10.69 -6.26 2.41
N ILE A 96 -9.84 -5.37 1.90
CA ILE A 96 -8.75 -4.76 2.66
C ILE A 96 -9.19 -3.39 3.18
N ALA A 97 -9.24 -3.25 4.50
CA ALA A 97 -9.62 -2.00 5.16
C ALA A 97 -8.45 -1.02 5.16
N THR A 98 -8.75 0.25 4.89
CA THR A 98 -7.78 1.33 4.91
C THR A 98 -8.31 2.51 5.72
N ALA A 99 -7.41 3.21 6.41
CA ALA A 99 -7.76 4.39 7.20
C ALA A 99 -6.63 5.41 7.11
N ASN A 100 -6.96 6.68 7.31
CA ASN A 100 -6.02 7.80 7.31
C ASN A 100 -5.29 7.91 5.96
N ILE A 101 -6.03 8.34 4.95
CA ILE A 101 -5.57 8.44 3.57
C ILE A 101 -5.25 9.89 3.22
N PHE A 102 -4.10 10.11 2.59
CA PHE A 102 -3.75 11.37 1.97
C PHE A 102 -3.56 11.13 0.46
N ASP A 103 -4.31 11.86 -0.37
CA ASP A 103 -4.24 11.75 -1.83
C ASP A 103 -3.46 12.92 -2.40
N THR A 104 -2.26 12.66 -2.93
CA THR A 104 -1.40 13.70 -3.49
C THR A 104 -1.98 14.31 -4.75
N MET A 105 -2.72 13.53 -5.54
CA MET A 105 -3.35 14.07 -6.75
C MET A 105 -4.44 15.09 -6.40
N LEU A 106 -5.26 14.79 -5.38
CA LEU A 106 -6.28 15.72 -4.92
C LEU A 106 -5.67 16.97 -4.31
N ALA A 107 -4.63 16.80 -3.48
CA ALA A 107 -3.91 17.92 -2.87
C ALA A 107 -3.30 18.82 -3.94
N GLU A 108 -2.68 18.25 -4.96
CA GLU A 108 -2.10 18.99 -6.08
C GLU A 108 -3.17 19.82 -6.81
N LYS A 109 -4.34 19.25 -7.08
CA LYS A 109 -5.44 19.96 -7.74
C LYS A 109 -5.94 21.13 -6.91
N ILE A 110 -5.97 20.99 -5.60
CA ILE A 110 -6.38 22.07 -4.68
C ILE A 110 -5.35 23.19 -4.68
N LEU A 111 -4.06 22.84 -4.63
CA LEU A 111 -2.98 23.84 -4.51
C LEU A 111 -2.72 24.61 -5.81
N THR A 112 -3.07 24.06 -6.96
CA THR A 112 -2.79 24.67 -8.27
C THR A 112 -3.97 25.44 -8.85
N ARG A 113 -5.06 25.55 -8.15
CA ARG A 113 -6.22 26.33 -8.59
C ARG A 113 -5.98 27.83 -8.57
#